data_e676aa1a59f1dd16874ade611f9ba7af
#
_entry.id   e676aa1a59f1dd16874ade611f9ba7af
#
_cell.length_a   1.000
_cell.length_b   1.000
_cell.length_c   1.000
_cell.angle_alpha   90.00
_cell.angle_beta   90.00
_cell.angle_gamma   90.00
#
_symmetry.space_group_name_H-M   'P 1'
#
loop_
_entity.id
_entity.type
_entity.pdbx_description
1 polymer ?
#
loop_
_entity_poly.entity_id
_entity_poly.type
_entity_poly.pdbx_seq_one_letter_code
_entity_poly.pdbx_strand_id
1 'polypeptide(L)'
;AQQQQPSRLLEQRLVLTRQWLHDLRRFLLKHYWVTSKTVQVLRRRPTEQYGEHQHVNEFNVQPQVIPPWLQDWLENRGGYLIGNMRTGRPDFRFYSLGNALACLFGVLTAPQQRALFRLVLHNREHLMGQMPMRICHPPMEGDEWRDKTGSDPKNWPWSYHNGGHWPSLLWTFGGAVLLHDKRHHNADALLMGQMKAMLDECYWSQLNQLPRQQWAEYFDGPTGTWVGQQARTYQTWTIVGFLLMHHLLRV
;
A
#
# COMPACT_ATOMS: atom_id res chain seq x y z
N ALA A 1 -28.93 40.38 11.63
CA ALA A 1 -29.01 39.66 10.33
C ALA A 1 -27.61 39.22 9.79
N GLN A 2 -26.48 39.72 10.34
CA GLN A 2 -25.11 39.44 9.80
C GLN A 2 -24.43 38.19 10.39
N GLN A 3 -24.91 37.59 11.47
CA GLN A 3 -24.29 36.40 12.08
C GLN A 3 -24.71 35.04 11.47
N GLN A 4 -25.76 35.01 10.65
CA GLN A 4 -26.22 33.74 10.03
C GLN A 4 -25.50 33.34 8.74
N GLN A 5 -24.81 34.25 8.05
CA GLN A 5 -24.13 33.96 6.79
C GLN A 5 -22.93 33.00 6.91
N PRO A 6 -22.01 33.13 7.91
CA PRO A 6 -20.85 32.23 8.05
C PRO A 6 -21.25 30.78 8.32
N SER A 7 -22.28 30.54 9.12
CA SER A 7 -22.81 29.22 9.45
C SER A 7 -23.36 28.51 8.22
N ARG A 8 -24.19 29.20 7.42
CA ARG A 8 -24.78 28.63 6.19
C ARG A 8 -23.71 28.27 5.13
N LEU A 9 -22.71 29.13 4.98
CA LEU A 9 -21.61 28.87 4.06
C LEU A 9 -20.77 27.64 4.52
N LEU A 10 -20.54 27.52 5.82
CA LEU A 10 -19.82 26.35 6.39
C LEU A 10 -20.60 25.06 6.17
N GLU A 11 -21.90 25.07 6.43
CA GLU A 11 -22.77 23.91 6.17
C GLU A 11 -22.76 23.48 4.70
N GLN A 12 -22.87 24.44 3.77
CA GLN A 12 -22.78 24.16 2.34
C GLN A 12 -21.42 23.53 1.97
N ARG A 13 -20.33 24.08 2.48
CA ARG A 13 -18.98 23.52 2.27
C ARG A 13 -18.84 22.11 2.83
N LEU A 14 -19.38 21.84 4.01
CA LEU A 14 -19.39 20.50 4.60
C LEU A 14 -20.16 19.48 3.75
N VAL A 15 -21.33 19.86 3.23
CA VAL A 15 -22.11 19.00 2.33
C VAL A 15 -21.34 18.70 1.06
N LEU A 16 -20.76 19.70 0.40
CA LEU A 16 -19.95 19.52 -0.81
C LEU A 16 -18.72 18.66 -0.54
N THR A 17 -18.01 18.89 0.57
CA THR A 17 -16.83 18.10 0.94
C THR A 17 -17.21 16.63 1.17
N ARG A 18 -18.31 16.35 1.86
CA ARG A 18 -18.80 14.97 2.06
C ARG A 18 -19.14 14.30 0.74
N GLN A 19 -19.77 15.02 -0.18
CA GLN A 19 -20.09 14.50 -1.51
C GLN A 19 -18.82 14.18 -2.29
N TRP A 20 -17.82 15.08 -2.32
CA TRP A 20 -16.53 14.84 -2.98
C TRP A 20 -15.79 13.66 -2.40
N LEU A 21 -15.74 13.51 -1.07
CA LEU A 21 -15.11 12.37 -0.42
C LEU A 21 -15.82 11.06 -0.76
N HIS A 22 -17.15 11.07 -0.84
CA HIS A 22 -17.92 9.90 -1.25
C HIS A 22 -17.60 9.50 -2.69
N ASP A 23 -17.61 10.46 -3.61
CA ASP A 23 -17.35 10.23 -5.03
C ASP A 23 -15.90 9.80 -5.28
N LEU A 24 -14.94 10.43 -4.60
CA LEU A 24 -13.54 10.06 -4.64
C LEU A 24 -13.35 8.61 -4.15
N ARG A 25 -13.97 8.24 -3.03
CA ARG A 25 -13.91 6.88 -2.50
C ARG A 25 -14.47 5.88 -3.51
N ARG A 26 -15.62 6.15 -4.11
CA ARG A 26 -16.22 5.30 -5.15
C ARG A 26 -15.29 5.14 -6.34
N PHE A 27 -14.69 6.24 -6.80
CA PHE A 27 -13.73 6.24 -7.90
C PHE A 27 -12.51 5.38 -7.58
N LEU A 28 -11.89 5.55 -6.41
CA LEU A 28 -10.74 4.76 -5.98
C LEU A 28 -11.07 3.27 -5.92
N LEU A 29 -12.18 2.90 -5.31
CA LEU A 29 -12.58 1.50 -5.19
C LEU A 29 -12.94 0.86 -6.53
N LYS A 30 -13.51 1.61 -7.46
CA LYS A 30 -13.87 1.13 -8.77
C LYS A 30 -12.65 0.94 -9.68
N HIS A 31 -11.72 1.88 -9.67
CA HIS A 31 -10.66 1.94 -10.68
C HIS A 31 -9.29 1.47 -10.19
N TYR A 32 -9.00 1.53 -8.89
CA TYR A 32 -7.69 1.16 -8.35
C TYR A 32 -7.67 -0.19 -7.63
N TRP A 33 -8.82 -0.69 -7.19
CA TRP A 33 -8.88 -1.96 -6.46
C TRP A 33 -8.73 -3.15 -7.40
N VAL A 34 -7.68 -3.95 -7.19
CA VAL A 34 -7.33 -5.12 -8.00
C VAL A 34 -7.38 -6.39 -7.17
N THR A 35 -7.95 -7.45 -7.77
CA THR A 35 -8.03 -8.80 -7.21
C THR A 35 -7.69 -9.82 -8.31
N SER A 36 -7.51 -11.09 -7.94
CA SER A 36 -7.34 -12.18 -8.92
C SER A 36 -8.47 -12.21 -9.95
N LYS A 37 -9.71 -11.91 -9.55
CA LYS A 37 -10.85 -11.83 -10.48
C LYS A 37 -10.67 -10.68 -11.49
N THR A 38 -10.18 -9.53 -11.04
CA THR A 38 -9.87 -8.39 -11.93
C THR A 38 -8.85 -8.80 -12.99
N VAL A 39 -7.76 -9.46 -12.57
CA VAL A 39 -6.72 -9.94 -13.49
C VAL A 39 -7.27 -10.95 -14.50
N GLN A 40 -8.12 -11.88 -14.07
CA GLN A 40 -8.78 -12.84 -14.97
C GLN A 40 -9.64 -12.14 -16.03
N VAL A 41 -10.42 -11.13 -15.62
CA VAL A 41 -11.22 -10.33 -16.57
C VAL A 41 -10.35 -9.59 -17.56
N LEU A 42 -9.25 -8.97 -17.11
CA LEU A 42 -8.32 -8.24 -17.95
C LEU A 42 -7.58 -9.14 -18.97
N ARG A 43 -7.32 -10.41 -18.60
CA ARG A 43 -6.65 -11.40 -19.45
C ARG A 43 -7.56 -12.06 -20.50
N ARG A 44 -8.88 -11.92 -20.39
CA ARG A 44 -9.79 -12.47 -21.40
C ARG A 44 -9.52 -11.84 -22.75
N ARG A 45 -9.49 -12.67 -23.79
CA ARG A 45 -9.28 -12.20 -25.16
C ARG A 45 -10.44 -11.31 -25.58
N PRO A 46 -10.21 -10.17 -26.25
CA PRO A 46 -11.25 -9.28 -26.74
C PRO A 46 -12.29 -10.01 -27.62
N THR A 47 -11.83 -10.96 -28.47
CA THR A 47 -12.66 -11.78 -29.36
C THR A 47 -13.70 -12.64 -28.62
N GLU A 48 -13.48 -12.98 -27.37
CA GLU A 48 -14.40 -13.78 -26.57
C GLU A 48 -15.59 -12.96 -26.03
N GLN A 49 -15.45 -11.63 -25.97
CA GLN A 49 -16.44 -10.75 -25.36
C GLN A 49 -16.99 -9.65 -26.28
N TYR A 50 -16.19 -9.09 -27.19
CA TYR A 50 -16.50 -7.82 -27.84
C TYR A 50 -16.25 -7.81 -29.37
N GLY A 51 -15.85 -8.93 -29.99
CA GLY A 51 -15.47 -8.99 -31.41
C GLY A 51 -14.09 -8.41 -31.69
N GLU A 52 -13.61 -8.56 -32.94
CA GLU A 52 -12.23 -8.32 -33.32
C GLU A 52 -11.72 -6.88 -33.19
N HIS A 53 -12.61 -5.90 -33.03
CA HIS A 53 -12.25 -4.48 -33.10
C HIS A 53 -12.47 -3.68 -31.79
N GLN A 54 -12.89 -4.31 -30.71
CA GLN A 54 -13.19 -3.61 -29.46
C GLN A 54 -12.27 -4.04 -28.33
N HIS A 55 -11.25 -3.21 -28.05
CA HIS A 55 -10.35 -3.36 -26.91
C HIS A 55 -10.98 -2.78 -25.64
N VAL A 56 -12.09 -3.33 -25.18
CA VAL A 56 -12.78 -2.69 -24.07
C VAL A 56 -12.70 -3.56 -22.84
N ASN A 57 -11.66 -3.34 -22.02
CA ASN A 57 -11.77 -3.56 -20.61
C ASN A 57 -11.77 -2.20 -19.87
N GLU A 58 -12.17 -2.18 -18.62
CA GLU A 58 -12.33 -0.95 -17.84
C GLU A 58 -11.03 -0.14 -17.65
N PHE A 59 -9.86 -0.76 -17.89
CA PHE A 59 -8.54 -0.12 -17.81
C PHE A 59 -7.95 0.23 -19.17
N ASN A 60 -8.62 -0.12 -20.25
CA ASN A 60 -8.10 0.01 -21.61
C ASN A 60 -6.69 -0.60 -21.77
N VAL A 61 -6.49 -1.78 -21.23
CA VAL A 61 -5.20 -2.47 -21.13
C VAL A 61 -5.23 -3.72 -21.98
N GLN A 62 -4.21 -3.92 -22.79
CA GLN A 62 -4.02 -5.17 -23.51
C GLN A 62 -3.52 -6.25 -22.53
N PRO A 63 -3.94 -7.53 -22.70
CA PRO A 63 -3.53 -8.62 -21.82
C PRO A 63 -2.01 -8.78 -21.67
N GLN A 64 -1.25 -8.41 -22.70
CA GLN A 64 0.22 -8.52 -22.73
C GLN A 64 0.94 -7.57 -21.76
N VAL A 65 0.31 -6.46 -21.38
CA VAL A 65 0.91 -5.47 -20.45
C VAL A 65 0.61 -5.80 -18.99
N ILE A 66 -0.16 -6.86 -18.71
CA ILE A 66 -0.40 -7.32 -17.34
C ILE A 66 0.84 -8.08 -16.87
N PRO A 67 1.49 -7.63 -15.80
CA PRO A 67 2.71 -8.26 -15.32
C PRO A 67 2.52 -9.75 -14.99
N PRO A 68 3.47 -10.63 -15.37
CA PRO A 68 3.38 -12.07 -15.06
C PRO A 68 3.25 -12.35 -13.56
N TRP A 69 4.00 -11.61 -12.74
CA TRP A 69 4.04 -11.75 -11.27
C TRP A 69 2.72 -11.41 -10.56
N LEU A 70 1.82 -10.67 -11.21
CA LEU A 70 0.62 -10.12 -10.55
C LEU A 70 -0.34 -11.20 -10.03
N GLN A 71 -0.45 -12.33 -10.73
CA GLN A 71 -1.35 -13.41 -10.34
C GLN A 71 -0.88 -14.09 -9.05
N ASP A 72 0.42 -14.39 -8.96
CA ASP A 72 1.03 -15.02 -7.78
C ASP A 72 1.02 -14.06 -6.59
N TRP A 73 1.27 -12.77 -6.85
CA TRP A 73 1.19 -11.71 -5.85
C TRP A 73 -0.18 -11.58 -5.18
N LEU A 74 -1.24 -11.69 -5.97
CA LEU A 74 -2.62 -11.56 -5.49
C LEU A 74 -3.12 -12.80 -4.76
N GLU A 75 -2.60 -13.98 -5.08
CA GLU A 75 -3.21 -15.23 -4.64
C GLU A 75 -4.73 -15.27 -4.91
N ASN A 76 -5.46 -16.22 -4.31
CA ASN A 76 -6.91 -16.37 -4.59
C ASN A 76 -7.80 -15.40 -3.79
N ARG A 77 -7.31 -14.82 -2.69
CA ARG A 77 -8.12 -14.03 -1.75
C ARG A 77 -7.53 -12.65 -1.44
N GLY A 78 -6.41 -12.30 -2.05
CA GLY A 78 -5.77 -11.01 -1.91
C GLY A 78 -6.45 -9.91 -2.71
N GLY A 79 -6.13 -8.67 -2.36
CA GLY A 79 -6.53 -7.48 -3.10
C GLY A 79 -5.84 -6.24 -2.54
N TYR A 80 -5.64 -5.24 -3.38
CA TYR A 80 -5.00 -3.98 -3.01
C TYR A 80 -5.33 -2.87 -4.00
N LEU A 81 -5.02 -1.63 -3.63
CA LEU A 81 -5.06 -0.48 -4.52
C LEU A 81 -3.72 -0.39 -5.27
N ILE A 82 -3.78 -0.40 -6.61
CA ILE A 82 -2.60 -0.24 -7.47
C ILE A 82 -2.05 1.18 -7.42
N GLY A 83 -0.79 1.34 -7.84
CA GLY A 83 -0.07 2.59 -7.69
C GLY A 83 -0.57 3.73 -8.58
N ASN A 84 -0.98 3.45 -9.81
CA ASN A 84 -1.36 4.47 -10.77
C ASN A 84 -2.32 3.90 -11.83
N MET A 85 -3.25 4.75 -12.28
CA MET A 85 -4.24 4.48 -13.34
C MET A 85 -3.97 5.32 -14.59
N ARG A 86 -2.74 5.35 -15.05
CA ARG A 86 -2.46 6.01 -16.32
C ARG A 86 -3.14 5.24 -17.47
N THR A 87 -3.86 5.94 -18.34
CA THR A 87 -4.58 5.34 -19.46
C THR A 87 -3.69 4.39 -20.27
N GLY A 88 -4.13 3.14 -20.41
CA GLY A 88 -3.40 2.09 -21.13
C GLY A 88 -2.10 1.61 -20.47
N ARG A 89 -1.69 2.18 -19.34
CA ARG A 89 -0.46 1.83 -18.63
C ARG A 89 -0.64 1.95 -17.11
N PRO A 90 -1.54 1.15 -16.48
CA PRO A 90 -1.66 1.13 -15.04
C PRO A 90 -0.37 0.61 -14.41
N ASP A 91 0.02 1.18 -13.28
CA ASP A 91 1.10 0.67 -12.46
C ASP A 91 0.54 -0.31 -11.44
N PHE A 92 0.67 -1.61 -11.72
CA PHE A 92 0.19 -2.68 -10.86
C PHE A 92 1.05 -2.92 -9.62
N ARG A 93 2.09 -2.14 -9.36
CA ARG A 93 2.91 -2.29 -8.15
C ARG A 93 2.11 -2.07 -6.89
N PHE A 94 2.49 -2.82 -5.88
CA PHE A 94 1.99 -2.62 -4.53
C PHE A 94 2.75 -1.47 -3.86
N TYR A 95 2.04 -0.46 -3.40
CA TYR A 95 2.60 0.65 -2.63
C TYR A 95 2.06 0.61 -1.20
N SER A 96 2.95 0.38 -0.23
CA SER A 96 2.58 0.14 1.17
C SER A 96 1.86 1.33 1.81
N LEU A 97 2.40 2.55 1.63
CA LEU A 97 1.83 3.74 2.26
C LEU A 97 0.39 4.00 1.82
N GLY A 98 0.13 4.02 0.51
CA GLY A 98 -1.21 4.28 -0.02
C GLY A 98 -2.24 3.27 0.45
N ASN A 99 -1.88 1.98 0.49
CA ASN A 99 -2.74 0.91 0.96
C ASN A 99 -2.99 0.97 2.48
N ALA A 100 -1.96 1.27 3.28
CA ALA A 100 -2.12 1.47 4.73
C ALA A 100 -3.03 2.67 5.05
N LEU A 101 -2.82 3.82 4.40
CA LEU A 101 -3.66 5.01 4.57
C LEU A 101 -5.11 4.75 4.13
N ALA A 102 -5.33 3.99 3.06
CA ALA A 102 -6.67 3.62 2.62
C ALA A 102 -7.44 2.78 3.65
N CYS A 103 -6.72 1.96 4.45
CA CYS A 103 -7.32 1.29 5.61
C CYS A 103 -7.60 2.27 6.76
N LEU A 104 -6.60 3.05 7.17
CA LEU A 104 -6.71 3.97 8.30
C LEU A 104 -7.87 4.95 8.15
N PHE A 105 -8.01 5.54 6.97
CA PHE A 105 -9.02 6.55 6.68
C PHE A 105 -10.35 5.98 6.16
N GLY A 106 -10.53 4.64 6.18
CA GLY A 106 -11.80 4.01 5.83
C GLY A 106 -12.17 4.12 4.35
N VAL A 107 -11.18 4.28 3.47
CA VAL A 107 -11.39 4.18 2.00
C VAL A 107 -11.78 2.76 1.66
N LEU A 108 -11.01 1.76 2.15
CA LEU A 108 -11.33 0.35 1.97
C LEU A 108 -12.46 -0.10 2.89
N THR A 109 -13.35 -0.94 2.36
CA THR A 109 -14.36 -1.65 3.16
C THR A 109 -13.72 -2.71 4.04
N ALA A 110 -14.41 -3.16 5.09
CA ALA A 110 -13.87 -4.20 5.98
C ALA A 110 -13.46 -5.51 5.24
N PRO A 111 -14.23 -6.03 4.28
CA PRO A 111 -13.79 -7.17 3.47
C PRO A 111 -12.52 -6.87 2.64
N GLN A 112 -12.40 -5.67 2.07
CA GLN A 112 -11.22 -5.25 1.32
C GLN A 112 -9.98 -5.10 2.21
N GLN A 113 -10.13 -4.56 3.42
CA GLN A 113 -9.05 -4.51 4.41
C GLN A 113 -8.55 -5.93 4.75
N ARG A 114 -9.45 -6.88 4.99
CA ARG A 114 -9.05 -8.28 5.21
C ARG A 114 -8.37 -8.91 4.01
N ALA A 115 -8.82 -8.61 2.79
CA ALA A 115 -8.15 -9.07 1.57
C ALA A 115 -6.72 -8.49 1.44
N LEU A 116 -6.53 -7.23 1.77
CA LEU A 116 -5.21 -6.59 1.84
C LEU A 116 -4.32 -7.25 2.91
N PHE A 117 -4.85 -7.53 4.10
CA PHE A 117 -4.08 -8.17 5.17
C PHE A 117 -3.64 -9.59 4.79
N ARG A 118 -4.50 -10.39 4.14
CA ARG A 118 -4.12 -11.71 3.60
C ARG A 118 -3.01 -11.59 2.56
N LEU A 119 -3.11 -10.62 1.65
CA LEU A 119 -2.07 -10.35 0.66
C LEU A 119 -0.74 -10.01 1.33
N VAL A 120 -0.74 -9.17 2.36
CA VAL A 120 0.48 -8.80 3.07
C VAL A 120 1.08 -10.00 3.82
N LEU A 121 0.25 -10.85 4.45
CA LEU A 121 0.73 -12.09 5.08
C LEU A 121 1.34 -13.05 4.07
N HIS A 122 0.67 -13.26 2.95
CA HIS A 122 1.16 -14.12 1.87
C HIS A 122 2.52 -13.65 1.34
N ASN A 123 2.68 -12.35 1.17
CA ASN A 123 3.87 -11.71 0.63
C ASN A 123 4.81 -11.15 1.72
N ARG A 124 4.74 -11.68 2.97
CA ARG A 124 5.49 -11.12 4.10
C ARG A 124 7.00 -11.07 3.86
N GLU A 125 7.58 -12.07 3.20
CA GLU A 125 9.01 -12.12 2.90
C GLU A 125 9.44 -10.97 1.98
N HIS A 126 8.60 -10.61 1.03
CA HIS A 126 8.85 -9.50 0.13
C HIS A 126 8.61 -8.12 0.76
N LEU A 127 7.68 -8.01 1.70
CA LEU A 127 7.25 -6.72 2.26
C LEU A 127 7.91 -6.38 3.59
N MET A 128 8.19 -7.37 4.44
CA MET A 128 8.73 -7.11 5.77
C MET A 128 10.25 -7.16 5.80
N GLY A 129 10.88 -8.18 5.24
CA GLY A 129 12.34 -8.30 5.20
C GLY A 129 12.98 -8.29 6.59
N GLN A 130 14.23 -7.84 6.66
CA GLN A 130 14.97 -7.65 7.92
C GLN A 130 14.61 -6.33 8.60
N MET A 131 14.39 -5.27 7.81
CA MET A 131 13.87 -4.00 8.30
C MET A 131 12.49 -3.74 7.68
N PRO A 132 11.41 -3.96 8.42
CA PRO A 132 10.07 -3.68 7.90
C PRO A 132 9.80 -2.16 7.84
N MET A 133 9.09 -1.63 6.86
CA MET A 133 8.35 -2.27 5.79
C MET A 133 8.79 -1.71 4.43
N ARG A 134 8.74 -2.53 3.37
CA ARG A 134 9.05 -2.09 2.01
C ARG A 134 8.04 -1.08 1.50
N ILE A 135 8.54 -0.06 0.75
CA ILE A 135 7.68 1.02 0.24
C ILE A 135 6.87 0.61 -0.99
N CYS A 136 7.48 -0.13 -1.93
CA CYS A 136 6.77 -0.68 -3.10
C CYS A 136 7.36 -2.03 -3.54
N HIS A 137 6.55 -2.85 -4.20
CA HIS A 137 6.96 -4.14 -4.76
C HIS A 137 6.21 -4.43 -6.07
N PRO A 138 6.90 -5.02 -7.07
CA PRO A 138 8.35 -5.10 -7.21
C PRO A 138 8.98 -3.73 -7.49
N PRO A 139 10.31 -3.56 -7.39
CA PRO A 139 10.96 -2.33 -7.82
C PRO A 139 10.93 -2.19 -9.34
N MET A 140 11.22 -0.99 -9.83
CA MET A 140 11.50 -0.76 -11.24
C MET A 140 12.94 -1.18 -11.52
N GLU A 141 13.16 -1.96 -12.58
CA GLU A 141 14.48 -2.50 -12.96
C GLU A 141 14.76 -2.23 -14.44
N GLY A 142 16.03 -2.31 -14.82
CA GLY A 142 16.48 -2.21 -16.21
C GLY A 142 16.03 -0.93 -16.91
N ASP A 143 15.44 -1.07 -18.09
CA ASP A 143 14.96 0.04 -18.90
C ASP A 143 13.84 0.81 -18.22
N GLU A 144 12.96 0.11 -17.49
CA GLU A 144 11.88 0.77 -16.76
C GLU A 144 12.40 1.72 -15.68
N TRP A 145 13.46 1.33 -14.94
CA TRP A 145 14.10 2.22 -13.99
C TRP A 145 14.71 3.44 -14.67
N ARG A 146 15.42 3.24 -15.81
CA ARG A 146 16.01 4.34 -16.58
C ARG A 146 14.95 5.33 -17.08
N ASP A 147 13.89 4.80 -17.68
CA ASP A 147 12.86 5.64 -18.30
C ASP A 147 11.99 6.38 -17.29
N LYS A 148 11.64 5.73 -16.18
CA LYS A 148 10.72 6.32 -15.18
C LYS A 148 11.40 7.19 -14.15
N THR A 149 12.65 6.91 -13.80
CA THR A 149 13.39 7.67 -12.80
C THR A 149 14.40 8.65 -13.38
N GLY A 150 14.65 8.60 -14.69
CA GLY A 150 15.73 9.35 -15.34
C GLY A 150 17.11 8.86 -14.91
N SER A 151 17.24 7.57 -14.59
CA SER A 151 18.46 6.95 -14.06
C SER A 151 18.92 7.57 -12.73
N ASP A 152 17.97 8.00 -11.88
CA ASP A 152 18.28 8.53 -10.56
C ASP A 152 18.96 7.47 -9.68
N PRO A 153 20.24 7.66 -9.30
CA PRO A 153 20.98 6.67 -8.54
C PRO A 153 20.42 6.44 -7.13
N LYS A 154 19.68 7.39 -6.55
CA LYS A 154 19.03 7.20 -5.25
C LYS A 154 17.84 6.26 -5.34
N ASN A 155 17.15 6.25 -6.47
CA ASN A 155 16.07 5.32 -6.78
C ASN A 155 16.56 4.08 -7.57
N TRP A 156 17.78 3.62 -7.32
CA TRP A 156 18.24 2.34 -7.82
C TRP A 156 17.29 1.21 -7.38
N PRO A 157 17.16 0.11 -8.15
CA PRO A 157 16.33 -1.03 -7.71
C PRO A 157 16.66 -1.46 -6.27
N TRP A 158 15.62 -1.65 -5.45
CA TRP A 158 15.69 -1.99 -4.04
C TRP A 158 16.19 -0.88 -3.11
N SER A 159 16.21 0.37 -3.60
CA SER A 159 16.65 1.52 -2.84
C SER A 159 15.57 2.60 -2.78
N TYR A 160 15.63 3.43 -1.74
CA TYR A 160 14.81 4.63 -1.52
C TYR A 160 13.32 4.39 -1.85
N HIS A 161 12.73 5.18 -2.77
CA HIS A 161 11.33 5.01 -3.17
C HIS A 161 11.11 3.87 -4.18
N ASN A 162 12.17 3.29 -4.71
CA ASN A 162 12.12 2.17 -5.64
C ASN A 162 12.38 0.83 -4.96
N GLY A 163 11.60 0.50 -3.96
CA GLY A 163 11.65 -0.78 -3.26
C GLY A 163 12.51 -0.80 -1.98
N GLY A 164 12.99 0.34 -1.51
CA GLY A 164 13.62 0.45 -0.20
C GLY A 164 12.66 0.18 0.95
N HIS A 165 13.20 -0.11 2.12
CA HIS A 165 12.46 -0.38 3.35
C HIS A 165 12.43 0.85 4.27
N TRP A 166 11.24 1.25 4.70
CA TRP A 166 11.03 2.44 5.51
C TRP A 166 10.39 2.05 6.84
N PRO A 167 11.12 2.14 7.97
CA PRO A 167 10.59 1.73 9.28
C PRO A 167 9.29 2.44 9.65
N SER A 168 9.13 3.68 9.21
CA SER A 168 7.91 4.47 9.45
C SER A 168 6.64 3.87 8.84
N LEU A 169 6.75 3.03 7.81
CA LEU A 169 5.60 2.38 7.18
C LEU A 169 5.00 1.29 8.07
N LEU A 170 5.80 0.66 8.92
CA LEU A 170 5.32 -0.40 9.82
C LEU A 170 4.24 0.12 10.77
N TRP A 171 4.46 1.28 11.39
CA TRP A 171 3.45 1.83 12.30
C TRP A 171 2.18 2.27 11.58
N THR A 172 2.30 2.80 10.36
CA THR A 172 1.13 3.18 9.54
C THR A 172 0.29 1.96 9.22
N PHE A 173 0.93 0.88 8.80
CA PHE A 173 0.26 -0.38 8.50
C PHE A 173 -0.24 -1.08 9.76
N GLY A 174 0.57 -1.13 10.82
CA GLY A 174 0.19 -1.70 12.11
C GLY A 174 -1.00 -0.98 12.73
N GLY A 175 -1.00 0.35 12.69
CA GLY A 175 -2.15 1.16 13.10
C GLY A 175 -3.43 0.81 12.33
N ALA A 176 -3.32 0.58 11.02
CA ALA A 176 -4.46 0.15 10.20
C ALA A 176 -5.02 -1.22 10.63
N VAL A 177 -4.13 -2.19 10.90
CA VAL A 177 -4.52 -3.53 11.37
C VAL A 177 -5.21 -3.47 12.74
N LEU A 178 -4.61 -2.79 13.71
CA LEU A 178 -5.14 -2.69 15.08
C LEU A 178 -6.46 -1.91 15.13
N LEU A 179 -6.59 -0.86 14.31
CA LEU A 179 -7.84 -0.12 14.19
C LEU A 179 -8.96 -0.96 13.55
N HIS A 180 -8.62 -1.79 12.54
CA HIS A 180 -9.56 -2.74 11.96
C HIS A 180 -10.05 -3.75 12.99
N ASP A 181 -9.14 -4.36 13.73
CA ASP A 181 -9.46 -5.32 14.79
C ASP A 181 -10.38 -4.72 15.87
N LYS A 182 -10.07 -3.51 16.32
CA LYS A 182 -10.89 -2.76 17.27
C LYS A 182 -12.30 -2.48 16.75
N ARG A 183 -12.46 -2.16 15.47
CA ARG A 183 -13.75 -1.82 14.86
C ARG A 183 -14.60 -3.03 14.50
N HIS A 184 -13.97 -4.16 14.24
CA HIS A 184 -14.62 -5.35 13.67
C HIS A 184 -14.33 -6.60 14.52
N HIS A 185 -14.52 -6.50 15.85
CA HIS A 185 -14.24 -7.57 16.80
C HIS A 185 -14.70 -8.95 16.28
N ASN A 186 -13.78 -9.92 16.30
CA ASN A 186 -13.99 -11.31 15.92
C ASN A 186 -14.41 -11.58 14.46
N ALA A 187 -14.37 -10.60 13.56
CA ALA A 187 -14.78 -10.82 12.17
C ALA A 187 -13.86 -11.82 11.41
N ASP A 188 -12.61 -11.99 11.83
CA ASP A 188 -11.66 -12.98 11.32
C ASP A 188 -10.52 -13.16 12.34
N ALA A 189 -10.83 -13.83 13.46
CA ALA A 189 -9.91 -13.95 14.60
C ALA A 189 -8.57 -14.61 14.22
N LEU A 190 -8.60 -15.60 13.33
CA LEU A 190 -7.39 -16.27 12.85
C LEU A 190 -6.48 -15.30 12.09
N LEU A 191 -7.03 -14.57 11.12
CA LEU A 191 -6.29 -13.57 10.34
C LEU A 191 -5.72 -12.49 11.27
N MET A 192 -6.51 -11.97 12.19
CA MET A 192 -6.06 -10.94 13.12
C MET A 192 -4.97 -11.44 14.07
N GLY A 193 -5.06 -12.68 14.54
CA GLY A 193 -4.00 -13.33 15.32
C GLY A 193 -2.68 -13.41 14.54
N GLN A 194 -2.72 -13.85 13.28
CA GLN A 194 -1.56 -13.93 12.40
C GLN A 194 -0.96 -12.55 12.11
N MET A 195 -1.82 -11.54 11.85
CA MET A 195 -1.36 -10.16 11.63
C MET A 195 -0.65 -9.59 12.86
N LYS A 196 -1.22 -9.76 14.05
CA LYS A 196 -0.60 -9.29 15.30
C LYS A 196 0.72 -9.99 15.59
N ALA A 197 0.81 -11.29 15.37
CA ALA A 197 2.07 -12.03 15.52
C ALA A 197 3.16 -11.50 14.57
N MET A 198 2.82 -11.30 13.30
CA MET A 198 3.74 -10.70 12.34
C MET A 198 4.18 -9.28 12.75
N LEU A 199 3.25 -8.44 13.21
CA LEU A 199 3.58 -7.09 13.65
C LEU A 199 4.48 -7.09 14.90
N ASP A 200 4.28 -8.02 15.81
CA ASP A 200 5.13 -8.17 16.99
C ASP A 200 6.54 -8.61 16.61
N GLU A 201 6.70 -9.59 15.71
CA GLU A 201 8.00 -9.97 15.15
C GLU A 201 8.71 -8.79 14.49
N CYS A 202 7.98 -8.01 13.66
CA CYS A 202 8.50 -6.82 13.00
C CYS A 202 8.91 -5.73 13.99
N TYR A 203 8.13 -5.53 15.06
CA TYR A 203 8.47 -4.60 16.14
C TYR A 203 9.79 -4.99 16.83
N TRP A 204 9.97 -6.27 17.17
CA TRP A 204 11.21 -6.75 17.80
C TRP A 204 12.41 -6.63 16.85
N SER A 205 12.22 -6.86 15.55
CA SER A 205 13.25 -6.62 14.55
C SER A 205 13.68 -5.15 14.53
N GLN A 206 12.74 -4.20 14.52
CA GLN A 206 13.05 -2.77 14.58
C GLN A 206 13.74 -2.38 15.89
N LEU A 207 13.25 -2.86 17.04
CA LEU A 207 13.82 -2.58 18.35
C LEU A 207 15.30 -2.99 18.43
N ASN A 208 15.64 -4.15 17.87
CA ASN A 208 16.99 -4.66 17.89
C ASN A 208 17.94 -3.93 16.93
N GLN A 209 17.44 -3.41 15.83
CA GLN A 209 18.26 -2.87 14.74
C GLN A 209 18.33 -1.34 14.73
N LEU A 210 17.20 -0.63 14.88
CA LEU A 210 17.14 0.82 14.72
C LEU A 210 18.10 1.59 15.63
N PRO A 211 18.26 1.27 16.94
CA PRO A 211 19.24 1.95 17.77
C PRO A 211 20.67 1.79 17.25
N ARG A 212 21.04 0.59 16.79
CA ARG A 212 22.38 0.29 16.25
C ARG A 212 22.64 0.99 14.91
N GLN A 213 21.58 1.23 14.14
CA GLN A 213 21.59 1.89 12.84
C GLN A 213 21.26 3.39 12.96
N GLN A 214 21.42 3.97 14.17
CA GLN A 214 21.21 5.39 14.43
C GLN A 214 19.85 5.92 13.96
N TRP A 215 18.79 5.09 14.07
CA TRP A 215 17.42 5.46 13.68
C TRP A 215 17.33 5.98 12.23
N ALA A 216 17.99 5.27 11.32
CA ALA A 216 18.06 5.65 9.93
C ALA A 216 16.68 5.78 9.28
N GLU A 217 16.59 6.67 8.31
CA GLU A 217 15.37 7.01 7.58
C GLU A 217 14.82 5.83 6.78
N TYR A 218 15.68 5.14 6.05
CA TYR A 218 15.33 3.99 5.20
C TYR A 218 16.52 3.05 5.02
N PHE A 219 16.21 1.87 4.49
CA PHE A 219 17.16 0.78 4.29
C PHE A 219 17.08 0.27 2.86
N ASP A 220 18.23 -0.06 2.30
CA ASP A 220 18.41 -0.56 0.94
C ASP A 220 18.53 -2.09 0.92
N GLY A 221 18.39 -2.64 -0.27
CA GLY A 221 18.52 -4.06 -0.56
C GLY A 221 17.20 -4.83 -0.57
N PRO A 222 17.21 -6.03 -1.13
CA PRO A 222 16.00 -6.85 -1.28
C PRO A 222 15.28 -7.19 0.03
N THR A 223 15.97 -7.10 1.15
CA THR A 223 15.43 -7.38 2.49
C THR A 223 15.56 -6.21 3.47
N GLY A 224 16.03 -5.03 3.01
CA GLY A 224 16.27 -3.89 3.89
C GLY A 224 17.45 -4.11 4.84
N THR A 225 18.54 -4.71 4.34
CA THR A 225 19.69 -5.09 5.15
C THR A 225 20.64 -3.94 5.45
N TRP A 226 20.77 -3.01 4.51
CA TRP A 226 21.77 -1.94 4.59
C TRP A 226 21.09 -0.60 4.84
N VAL A 227 21.71 0.24 5.68
CA VAL A 227 21.29 1.64 5.79
C VAL A 227 21.32 2.27 4.40
N GLY A 228 20.25 2.96 4.04
CA GLY A 228 20.08 3.51 2.71
C GLY A 228 21.15 4.53 2.35
N GLN A 229 21.52 4.58 1.08
CA GLN A 229 22.50 5.54 0.58
C GLN A 229 22.01 6.98 0.85
N GLN A 230 22.79 7.77 1.60
CA GLN A 230 22.43 9.11 2.04
C GLN A 230 21.16 9.17 2.93
N ALA A 231 20.77 8.05 3.57
CA ALA A 231 19.70 8.06 4.56
C ALA A 231 20.07 8.99 5.72
N ARG A 232 19.10 9.77 6.19
CA ARG A 232 19.27 10.60 7.37
C ARG A 232 19.22 9.74 8.62
N THR A 233 20.16 9.96 9.54
CA THR A 233 20.14 9.32 10.86
C THR A 233 19.28 10.14 11.85
N TYR A 234 18.87 9.49 12.94
CA TYR A 234 17.98 10.08 13.97
C TYR A 234 16.73 10.73 13.37
N GLN A 235 16.17 10.06 12.36
CA GLN A 235 15.02 10.57 11.63
C GLN A 235 13.77 10.57 12.52
N THR A 236 13.15 11.75 12.64
CA THR A 236 12.03 12.00 13.56
C THR A 236 10.87 11.00 13.32
N TRP A 237 10.46 10.79 12.09
CA TRP A 237 9.34 9.85 11.79
C TRP A 237 9.70 8.38 12.03
N THR A 238 10.98 7.99 11.93
CA THR A 238 11.43 6.65 12.33
C THR A 238 11.29 6.47 13.83
N ILE A 239 11.76 7.43 14.63
CA ILE A 239 11.69 7.40 16.09
C ILE A 239 10.24 7.48 16.56
N VAL A 240 9.50 8.48 16.09
CA VAL A 240 8.09 8.69 16.49
C VAL A 240 7.22 7.51 16.05
N GLY A 241 7.44 7.00 14.83
CA GLY A 241 6.73 5.83 14.33
C GLY A 241 6.98 4.59 15.18
N PHE A 242 8.23 4.36 15.59
CA PHE A 242 8.57 3.26 16.50
C PHE A 242 7.90 3.41 17.87
N LEU A 243 7.94 4.59 18.49
CA LEU A 243 7.30 4.87 19.77
C LEU A 243 5.79 4.69 19.70
N LEU A 244 5.16 5.13 18.61
CA LEU A 244 3.73 4.92 18.38
C LEU A 244 3.41 3.43 18.25
N MET A 245 4.20 2.67 17.50
CA MET A 245 4.02 1.21 17.37
C MET A 245 4.20 0.49 18.69
N HIS A 246 5.21 0.89 19.50
CA HIS A 246 5.40 0.39 20.87
C HIS A 246 4.15 0.60 21.72
N HIS A 247 3.61 1.81 21.72
CA HIS A 247 2.38 2.13 22.44
C HIS A 247 1.19 1.28 21.97
N LEU A 248 0.98 1.19 20.66
CA LEU A 248 -0.16 0.46 20.08
C LEU A 248 -0.13 -1.07 20.34
N LEU A 249 1.06 -1.66 20.44
CA LEU A 249 1.21 -3.11 20.67
C LEU A 249 1.26 -3.50 22.17
N ARG A 250 1.57 -2.56 23.06
CA ARG A 250 1.83 -2.85 24.48
C ARG A 250 0.74 -2.32 25.42
N VAL A 251 -0.21 -1.58 24.89
CA VAL A 251 -1.41 -1.11 25.60
C VAL A 251 -2.63 -1.90 25.11
#